data_a20a0031990948cecf61a52da9b75c3a
#
_entry.id   a20a0031990948cecf61a52da9b75c3a
#
_cell.length_a   1.000
_cell.length_b   1.000
_cell.length_c   1.000
_cell.angle_alpha   90.00
_cell.angle_beta   90.00
_cell.angle_gamma   90.00
#
_symmetry.space_group_name_H-M   'P 1'
#
loop_
_entity.id
_entity.type
_entity.pdbx_description
1 polymer ?
#
loop_
_entity_poly.entity_id
_entity_poly.type
_entity_poly.pdbx_seq_one_letter_code
_entity_poly.pdbx_strand_id
1 'polypeptide(L)'
;ELVGLPVYSPEVKAFEEEFSEHFGLGRACVAVNSGTSGQHLGLLSSGVKAGDEVIVPSFTFAATCNSVALTGATPVFADIDADDFCLSATAVEGVITERTVGIMPVHLYGHPAKMDALMAVADKHGLQVFEDAAQAHGASLHGTPVGAFGSFAMFSLYPTKNMTSGEGGMVSVATPEIERLMRLYRNQGMERQYHNEVVGF
;
A
#
# COMPACT_ATOMS: atom_id res chain seq x y z
N GLU A 1 -29.80 15.62 0.18
CA GLU A 1 -28.55 16.39 0.45
C GLU A 1 -27.31 15.52 0.69
N LEU A 2 -27.35 14.22 0.36
CA LEU A 2 -26.18 13.33 0.42
C LEU A 2 -25.45 13.19 -0.92
N VAL A 3 -25.98 13.80 -1.95
CA VAL A 3 -25.36 13.83 -3.29
C VAL A 3 -24.33 14.95 -3.31
N GLY A 4 -23.06 14.59 -3.21
CA GLY A 4 -21.95 15.53 -3.27
C GLY A 4 -21.29 15.88 -1.93
N LEU A 5 -21.54 15.08 -0.87
CA LEU A 5 -20.61 15.11 0.24
C LEU A 5 -19.26 14.59 -0.29
N PRO A 6 -18.24 15.44 -0.27
CA PRO A 6 -16.91 15.01 -0.67
C PRO A 6 -16.49 13.85 0.20
N VAL A 7 -15.56 13.06 -0.28
CA VAL A 7 -14.78 12.05 0.48
C VAL A 7 -14.11 12.65 1.74
N TYR A 8 -14.47 13.83 2.10
CA TYR A 8 -13.99 14.68 3.19
C TYR A 8 -15.06 14.87 4.28
N SER A 9 -15.90 13.84 4.57
CA SER A 9 -16.74 13.95 5.76
C SER A 9 -15.83 14.10 6.99
N PRO A 10 -16.26 14.84 8.00
CA PRO A 10 -15.51 14.97 9.25
C PRO A 10 -15.15 13.62 9.87
N GLU A 11 -16.02 12.61 9.73
CA GLU A 11 -15.84 11.26 10.23
C GLU A 11 -14.71 10.52 9.50
N VAL A 12 -14.63 10.65 8.16
CA VAL A 12 -13.53 10.04 7.39
C VAL A 12 -12.20 10.67 7.77
N LYS A 13 -12.16 11.99 7.91
CA LYS A 13 -10.97 12.70 8.33
C LYS A 13 -10.53 12.30 9.73
N ALA A 14 -11.47 12.26 10.68
CA ALA A 14 -11.20 11.82 12.04
C ALA A 14 -10.67 10.38 12.06
N PHE A 15 -11.28 9.47 11.29
CA PHE A 15 -10.82 8.09 11.19
C PHE A 15 -9.41 7.96 10.60
N GLU A 16 -9.05 8.76 9.59
CA GLU A 16 -7.69 8.80 9.04
C GLU A 16 -6.66 9.23 10.11
N GLU A 17 -6.98 10.27 10.90
CA GLU A 17 -6.13 10.78 11.98
C GLU A 17 -6.01 9.78 13.13
N GLU A 18 -7.15 9.27 13.62
CA GLU A 18 -7.22 8.30 14.72
C GLU A 18 -6.53 6.97 14.35
N PHE A 19 -6.64 6.51 13.11
CA PHE A 19 -5.95 5.30 12.64
C PHE A 19 -4.43 5.47 12.72
N SER A 20 -3.91 6.60 12.24
CA SER A 20 -2.49 6.90 12.32
C SER A 20 -1.99 6.97 13.76
N GLU A 21 -2.73 7.64 14.63
CA GLU A 21 -2.40 7.79 16.06
C GLU A 21 -2.45 6.45 16.79
N HIS A 22 -3.55 5.70 16.63
CA HIS A 22 -3.79 4.43 17.31
C HIS A 22 -2.72 3.38 17.01
N PHE A 23 -2.27 3.29 15.76
CA PHE A 23 -1.22 2.36 15.36
C PHE A 23 0.20 2.94 15.43
N GLY A 24 0.34 4.19 15.87
CA GLY A 24 1.65 4.84 16.01
C GLY A 24 2.42 4.98 14.70
N LEU A 25 1.72 5.16 13.58
CA LEU A 25 2.32 5.18 12.25
C LEU A 25 3.18 6.43 12.01
N GLY A 26 2.82 7.56 12.64
CA GLY A 26 3.53 8.84 12.46
C GLY A 26 3.47 9.37 11.03
N ARG A 27 2.48 8.95 10.25
CA ARG A 27 2.30 9.26 8.83
C ARG A 27 0.86 9.63 8.53
N ALA A 28 0.62 10.37 7.46
CA ALA A 28 -0.73 10.60 6.98
C ALA A 28 -1.38 9.28 6.53
N CYS A 29 -2.69 9.17 6.77
CA CYS A 29 -3.50 8.05 6.32
C CYS A 29 -4.58 8.55 5.35
N VAL A 30 -4.93 7.72 4.38
CA VAL A 30 -5.96 7.99 3.37
C VAL A 30 -6.93 6.81 3.32
N ALA A 31 -8.19 7.06 3.69
CA ALA A 31 -9.25 6.06 3.62
C ALA A 31 -9.65 5.80 2.16
N VAL A 32 -9.94 4.55 1.84
CA VAL A 32 -10.33 4.08 0.51
C VAL A 32 -11.48 3.07 0.62
N ASN A 33 -12.16 2.79 -0.49
CA ASN A 33 -13.32 1.90 -0.53
C ASN A 33 -12.97 0.40 -0.42
N SER A 34 -11.70 0.03 -0.64
CA SER A 34 -11.22 -1.35 -0.47
C SER A 34 -9.69 -1.39 -0.37
N GLY A 35 -9.15 -2.48 0.19
CA GLY A 35 -7.71 -2.70 0.19
C GLY A 35 -7.11 -2.72 -1.22
N THR A 36 -7.78 -3.38 -2.17
CA THR A 36 -7.32 -3.46 -3.57
C THR A 36 -7.21 -2.08 -4.22
N SER A 37 -8.22 -1.21 -4.03
CA SER A 37 -8.15 0.18 -4.50
C SER A 37 -7.01 0.94 -3.82
N GLY A 38 -6.80 0.72 -2.53
CA GLY A 38 -5.70 1.34 -1.78
C GLY A 38 -4.32 0.98 -2.35
N GLN A 39 -4.08 -0.29 -2.66
CA GLN A 39 -2.84 -0.73 -3.32
C GLN A 39 -2.68 -0.10 -4.71
N HIS A 40 -3.73 -0.15 -5.53
CA HIS A 40 -3.70 0.43 -6.88
C HIS A 40 -3.39 1.93 -6.83
N LEU A 41 -4.12 2.70 -6.00
CA LEU A 41 -3.89 4.14 -5.86
C LEU A 41 -2.51 4.45 -5.25
N GLY A 42 -2.06 3.66 -4.27
CA GLY A 42 -0.73 3.78 -3.68
C GLY A 42 0.40 3.61 -4.71
N LEU A 43 0.30 2.59 -5.56
CA LEU A 43 1.25 2.35 -6.65
C LEU A 43 1.27 3.49 -7.65
N LEU A 44 0.09 3.94 -8.13
CA LEU A 44 -0.01 5.08 -9.06
C LEU A 44 0.56 6.37 -8.44
N SER A 45 0.25 6.64 -7.17
CA SER A 45 0.74 7.82 -6.45
C SER A 45 2.23 7.78 -6.19
N SER A 46 2.81 6.57 -6.15
CA SER A 46 4.26 6.34 -6.05
C SER A 46 4.98 6.37 -7.41
N GLY A 47 4.25 6.64 -8.50
CA GLY A 47 4.81 6.79 -9.85
C GLY A 47 4.95 5.50 -10.64
N VAL A 48 4.41 4.37 -10.15
CA VAL A 48 4.41 3.10 -10.89
C VAL A 48 3.53 3.21 -12.13
N LYS A 49 4.03 2.75 -13.28
CA LYS A 49 3.40 2.92 -14.59
C LYS A 49 3.69 1.76 -15.52
N ALA A 50 3.05 1.78 -16.69
CA ALA A 50 3.30 0.80 -17.75
C ALA A 50 4.77 0.72 -18.12
N GLY A 51 5.29 -0.51 -18.22
CA GLY A 51 6.69 -0.83 -18.50
C GLY A 51 7.55 -1.06 -17.25
N ASP A 52 7.11 -0.62 -16.09
CA ASP A 52 7.76 -0.90 -14.81
C ASP A 52 7.52 -2.34 -14.36
N GLU A 53 8.35 -2.82 -13.46
CA GLU A 53 8.21 -4.11 -12.77
C GLU A 53 8.13 -3.87 -11.27
N VAL A 54 7.20 -4.58 -10.60
CA VAL A 54 7.11 -4.62 -9.13
C VAL A 54 7.20 -6.06 -8.66
N ILE A 55 8.15 -6.34 -7.77
CA ILE A 55 8.35 -7.69 -7.22
C ILE A 55 7.31 -7.96 -6.14
N VAL A 56 6.62 -9.08 -6.26
CA VAL A 56 5.56 -9.54 -5.36
C VAL A 56 5.82 -10.97 -4.91
N PRO A 57 5.34 -11.41 -3.74
CA PRO A 57 5.48 -12.81 -3.33
C PRO A 57 4.62 -13.72 -4.22
N SER A 58 5.12 -14.95 -4.45
CA SER A 58 4.38 -15.99 -5.16
C SER A 58 3.20 -16.56 -4.35
N PHE A 59 3.24 -16.40 -3.03
CA PHE A 59 2.21 -16.84 -2.10
C PHE A 59 1.53 -15.65 -1.42
N THR A 60 0.43 -15.19 -1.99
CA THR A 60 -0.38 -14.06 -1.49
C THR A 60 -1.80 -14.13 -2.04
N PHE A 61 -2.66 -13.22 -1.58
CA PHE A 61 -3.97 -12.99 -2.19
C PHE A 61 -3.80 -12.28 -3.55
N ALA A 62 -4.62 -12.65 -4.52
CA ALA A 62 -4.50 -12.16 -5.90
C ALA A 62 -4.52 -10.61 -6.04
N ALA A 63 -5.12 -9.89 -5.08
CA ALA A 63 -5.17 -8.44 -5.12
C ALA A 63 -3.78 -7.79 -5.15
N THR A 64 -2.78 -8.38 -4.47
CA THR A 64 -1.39 -7.90 -4.48
C THR A 64 -0.85 -7.82 -5.92
N CYS A 65 -1.02 -8.87 -6.70
CA CYS A 65 -0.57 -8.92 -8.10
C CYS A 65 -1.46 -8.08 -9.02
N ASN A 66 -2.78 -8.16 -8.81
CA ASN A 66 -3.76 -7.46 -9.63
C ASN A 66 -3.58 -5.93 -9.54
N SER A 67 -3.29 -5.41 -8.34
CA SER A 67 -3.07 -3.97 -8.15
C SER A 67 -1.87 -3.46 -8.96
N VAL A 68 -0.79 -4.25 -9.05
CA VAL A 68 0.36 -3.94 -9.93
C VAL A 68 -0.08 -3.96 -11.39
N ALA A 69 -0.74 -5.03 -11.83
CA ALA A 69 -1.17 -5.16 -13.22
C ALA A 69 -2.14 -4.04 -13.66
N LEU A 70 -3.00 -3.55 -12.76
CA LEU A 70 -3.92 -2.45 -13.03
C LEU A 70 -3.21 -1.11 -13.31
N THR A 71 -1.97 -0.91 -12.85
CA THR A 71 -1.17 0.27 -13.23
C THR A 71 -0.57 0.16 -14.63
N GLY A 72 -0.67 -1.00 -15.28
CA GLY A 72 0.05 -1.34 -16.53
C GLY A 72 1.48 -1.86 -16.30
N ALA A 73 1.94 -1.91 -15.05
CA ALA A 73 3.21 -2.53 -14.67
C ALA A 73 3.11 -4.06 -14.65
N THR A 74 4.25 -4.72 -14.64
CA THR A 74 4.35 -6.18 -14.61
C THR A 74 4.64 -6.65 -13.19
N PRO A 75 3.77 -7.48 -12.55
CA PRO A 75 4.13 -8.15 -11.31
C PRO A 75 5.18 -9.24 -11.61
N VAL A 76 6.32 -9.17 -10.93
CA VAL A 76 7.39 -10.17 -11.00
C VAL A 76 7.34 -11.00 -9.74
N PHE A 77 7.16 -12.31 -9.88
CA PHE A 77 7.05 -13.19 -8.72
C PHE A 77 8.42 -13.56 -8.16
N ALA A 78 8.58 -13.41 -6.85
CA ALA A 78 9.69 -13.97 -6.10
C ALA A 78 9.17 -14.97 -5.05
N ASP A 79 10.02 -15.89 -4.63
CA ASP A 79 9.64 -16.92 -3.67
C ASP A 79 9.58 -16.36 -2.24
N ILE A 80 8.96 -17.11 -1.38
CA ILE A 80 8.80 -16.82 0.06
C ILE A 80 9.82 -17.61 0.88
N ASP A 81 10.08 -17.14 2.09
CA ASP A 81 10.79 -17.95 3.08
C ASP A 81 9.86 -19.02 3.67
N ALA A 82 10.37 -20.23 3.82
CA ALA A 82 9.61 -21.37 4.35
C ALA A 82 9.23 -21.21 5.84
N ASP A 83 9.96 -20.37 6.57
CA ASP A 83 9.79 -20.22 8.01
C ASP A 83 8.63 -19.29 8.37
N ASP A 84 8.37 -18.24 7.55
CA ASP A 84 7.37 -17.20 7.85
C ASP A 84 6.36 -16.97 6.72
N PHE A 85 6.53 -17.63 5.58
CA PHE A 85 5.71 -17.51 4.38
C PHE A 85 5.65 -16.08 3.79
N CYS A 86 6.54 -15.19 4.22
CA CYS A 86 6.69 -13.85 3.68
C CYS A 86 7.76 -13.82 2.59
N LEU A 87 7.78 -12.74 1.82
CA LEU A 87 8.71 -12.54 0.69
C LEU A 87 10.17 -12.68 1.12
N SER A 88 10.93 -13.54 0.44
CA SER A 88 12.35 -13.77 0.72
C SER A 88 13.23 -12.69 0.09
N ALA A 89 14.05 -12.01 0.88
CA ALA A 89 14.98 -10.99 0.38
C ALA A 89 16.00 -11.57 -0.61
N THR A 90 16.43 -12.81 -0.41
CA THR A 90 17.33 -13.51 -1.34
C THR A 90 16.65 -13.81 -2.67
N ALA A 91 15.38 -14.23 -2.64
CA ALA A 91 14.61 -14.46 -3.85
C ALA A 91 14.33 -13.17 -4.61
N VAL A 92 14.07 -12.07 -3.90
CA VAL A 92 13.92 -10.73 -4.48
C VAL A 92 15.17 -10.34 -5.25
N GLU A 93 16.35 -10.45 -4.63
CA GLU A 93 17.62 -10.08 -5.28
C GLU A 93 17.85 -10.85 -6.59
N GLY A 94 17.39 -12.10 -6.66
CA GLY A 94 17.56 -12.97 -7.84
C GLY A 94 16.69 -12.60 -9.05
N VAL A 95 15.67 -11.74 -8.87
CA VAL A 95 14.72 -11.39 -9.95
C VAL A 95 14.70 -9.90 -10.29
N ILE A 96 15.57 -9.09 -9.67
CA ILE A 96 15.70 -7.66 -9.99
C ILE A 96 16.19 -7.48 -11.42
N THR A 97 15.56 -6.59 -12.15
CA THR A 97 15.95 -6.14 -13.51
C THR A 97 16.09 -4.62 -13.56
N GLU A 98 16.52 -4.09 -14.71
CA GLU A 98 16.58 -2.63 -14.93
C GLU A 98 15.19 -1.95 -14.93
N ARG A 99 14.10 -2.71 -15.07
CA ARG A 99 12.72 -2.22 -15.03
C ARG A 99 12.10 -2.30 -13.64
N THR A 100 12.74 -2.97 -12.70
CA THR A 100 12.24 -3.11 -11.34
C THR A 100 12.26 -1.75 -10.64
N VAL A 101 11.09 -1.27 -10.20
CA VAL A 101 10.95 0.01 -9.52
C VAL A 101 10.59 -0.15 -8.02
N GLY A 102 10.14 -1.34 -7.63
CA GLY A 102 9.75 -1.55 -6.24
C GLY A 102 9.49 -3.01 -5.87
N ILE A 103 9.36 -3.21 -4.57
CA ILE A 103 9.09 -4.49 -3.91
C ILE A 103 7.80 -4.33 -3.10
N MET A 104 6.89 -5.28 -3.20
CA MET A 104 5.64 -5.30 -2.42
C MET A 104 5.62 -6.50 -1.47
N PRO A 105 6.25 -6.40 -0.28
CA PRO A 105 6.11 -7.43 0.74
C PRO A 105 4.68 -7.52 1.26
N VAL A 106 4.26 -8.72 1.61
CA VAL A 106 2.99 -9.01 2.27
C VAL A 106 3.26 -9.47 3.69
N HIS A 107 2.65 -8.81 4.66
CA HIS A 107 2.69 -9.21 6.08
C HIS A 107 1.62 -10.28 6.32
N LEU A 108 1.96 -11.50 5.88
CA LEU A 108 0.99 -12.59 5.76
C LEU A 108 0.50 -13.07 7.13
N TYR A 109 -0.81 -13.24 7.26
CA TYR A 109 -1.48 -13.67 8.50
C TYR A 109 -1.19 -12.77 9.72
N GLY A 110 -0.76 -11.52 9.47
CA GLY A 110 -0.40 -10.57 10.51
C GLY A 110 1.05 -10.68 11.00
N HIS A 111 1.83 -11.60 10.42
CA HIS A 111 3.26 -11.69 10.70
C HIS A 111 4.05 -10.68 9.85
N PRO A 112 4.84 -9.79 10.45
CA PRO A 112 5.65 -8.85 9.67
C PRO A 112 6.68 -9.59 8.81
N ALA A 113 6.75 -9.25 7.51
CA ALA A 113 7.85 -9.69 6.67
C ALA A 113 9.19 -9.21 7.25
N LYS A 114 10.30 -9.84 6.87
CA LYS A 114 11.66 -9.46 7.31
C LYS A 114 12.08 -8.11 6.71
N MET A 115 11.42 -7.05 7.17
CA MET A 115 11.56 -5.70 6.59
C MET A 115 12.99 -5.19 6.60
N ASP A 116 13.79 -5.51 7.64
CA ASP A 116 15.19 -5.10 7.69
C ASP A 116 15.98 -5.60 6.47
N ALA A 117 15.79 -6.87 6.09
CA ALA A 117 16.44 -7.45 4.94
C ALA A 117 15.89 -6.92 3.61
N LEU A 118 14.57 -6.76 3.51
CA LEU A 118 13.92 -6.25 2.30
C LEU A 118 14.23 -4.77 2.05
N MET A 119 14.27 -3.95 3.10
CA MET A 119 14.70 -2.55 3.02
C MET A 119 16.16 -2.43 2.60
N ALA A 120 17.05 -3.29 3.12
CA ALA A 120 18.46 -3.30 2.72
C ALA A 120 18.62 -3.64 1.22
N VAL A 121 17.82 -4.57 0.68
CA VAL A 121 17.80 -4.86 -0.77
C VAL A 121 17.26 -3.66 -1.53
N ALA A 122 16.17 -3.07 -1.07
CA ALA A 122 15.56 -1.90 -1.72
C ALA A 122 16.55 -0.72 -1.79
N ASP A 123 17.20 -0.40 -0.68
CA ASP A 123 18.20 0.68 -0.60
C ASP A 123 19.40 0.43 -1.53
N LYS A 124 19.92 -0.82 -1.55
CA LYS A 124 21.03 -1.22 -2.43
C LYS A 124 20.74 -1.00 -3.91
N HIS A 125 19.51 -1.22 -4.32
CA HIS A 125 19.07 -1.17 -5.72
C HIS A 125 18.27 0.08 -6.08
N GLY A 126 18.03 0.99 -5.14
CA GLY A 126 17.25 2.22 -5.34
C GLY A 126 15.77 1.94 -5.61
N LEU A 127 15.22 0.88 -5.00
CA LEU A 127 13.83 0.45 -5.18
C LEU A 127 12.92 1.04 -4.11
N GLN A 128 11.67 1.27 -4.45
CA GLN A 128 10.64 1.61 -3.48
C GLN A 128 10.11 0.35 -2.78
N VAL A 129 9.53 0.52 -1.59
CA VAL A 129 8.86 -0.56 -0.87
C VAL A 129 7.39 -0.19 -0.66
N PHE A 130 6.49 -1.12 -0.96
CA PHE A 130 5.04 -0.98 -0.87
C PHE A 130 4.49 -2.07 0.04
N GLU A 131 4.03 -1.72 1.24
CA GLU A 131 3.61 -2.74 2.21
C GLU A 131 2.17 -3.19 1.95
N ASP A 132 1.97 -4.49 1.70
CA ASP A 132 0.64 -5.11 1.81
C ASP A 132 0.42 -5.55 3.26
N ALA A 133 -0.21 -4.70 4.03
CA ALA A 133 -0.55 -4.89 5.43
C ALA A 133 -2.02 -5.28 5.64
N ALA A 134 -2.67 -5.86 4.61
CA ALA A 134 -4.09 -6.18 4.62
C ALA A 134 -4.52 -7.05 5.81
N GLN A 135 -3.60 -7.76 6.47
CA GLN A 135 -3.85 -8.68 7.58
C GLN A 135 -3.08 -8.29 8.86
N ALA A 136 -2.33 -7.18 8.86
CA ALA A 136 -1.30 -6.90 9.86
C ALA A 136 -1.54 -5.61 10.67
N HIS A 137 -2.83 -5.28 10.92
CA HIS A 137 -3.19 -4.15 11.78
C HIS A 137 -2.59 -4.32 13.17
N GLY A 138 -1.80 -3.34 13.62
CA GLY A 138 -1.15 -3.34 14.92
C GLY A 138 0.10 -4.23 15.05
N ALA A 139 0.52 -4.89 13.97
CA ALA A 139 1.78 -5.64 13.97
C ALA A 139 2.98 -4.69 13.95
N SER A 140 4.11 -5.14 14.48
CA SER A 140 5.36 -4.36 14.50
C SER A 140 6.58 -5.27 14.39
N LEU A 141 7.66 -4.73 13.84
CA LEU A 141 8.97 -5.39 13.78
C LEU A 141 10.00 -4.48 14.47
N HIS A 142 10.66 -5.02 15.51
CA HIS A 142 11.66 -4.28 16.30
C HIS A 142 11.19 -2.91 16.81
N GLY A 143 9.89 -2.80 17.15
CA GLY A 143 9.29 -1.57 17.64
C GLY A 143 8.82 -0.59 16.57
N THR A 144 9.10 -0.86 15.30
CA THR A 144 8.55 -0.10 14.16
C THR A 144 7.23 -0.71 13.73
N PRO A 145 6.12 0.04 13.71
CA PRO A 145 4.83 -0.51 13.29
C PRO A 145 4.85 -0.87 11.80
N VAL A 146 4.19 -1.98 11.46
CA VAL A 146 3.84 -2.27 10.06
C VAL A 146 3.02 -1.11 9.53
N GLY A 147 3.35 -0.66 8.32
CA GLY A 147 2.77 0.55 7.75
C GLY A 147 3.65 1.78 7.85
N ALA A 148 4.83 1.67 8.47
CA ALA A 148 5.77 2.77 8.64
C ALA A 148 7.11 2.58 7.90
N PHE A 149 7.29 1.50 7.14
CA PHE A 149 8.57 1.19 6.47
C PHE A 149 8.70 1.79 5.07
N GLY A 150 7.75 1.47 4.18
CA GLY A 150 7.85 1.79 2.75
C GLY A 150 7.30 3.16 2.34
N SER A 151 7.12 3.34 1.03
CA SER A 151 6.50 4.53 0.43
C SER A 151 5.03 4.65 0.80
N PHE A 152 4.34 3.53 0.87
CA PHE A 152 2.99 3.40 1.42
C PHE A 152 2.77 2.00 2.00
N ALA A 153 1.75 1.89 2.85
CA ALA A 153 1.23 0.61 3.28
C ALA A 153 -0.30 0.59 3.22
N MET A 154 -0.87 -0.52 2.76
CA MET A 154 -2.31 -0.70 2.65
C MET A 154 -2.83 -1.67 3.71
N PHE A 155 -3.85 -1.25 4.44
CA PHE A 155 -4.61 -2.04 5.41
C PHE A 155 -6.02 -2.28 4.87
N SER A 156 -6.47 -3.54 4.88
CA SER A 156 -7.83 -3.88 4.43
C SER A 156 -8.81 -3.86 5.60
N LEU A 157 -9.98 -3.28 5.37
CA LEU A 157 -11.08 -3.27 6.36
C LEU A 157 -12.25 -4.18 5.91
N TYR A 158 -11.95 -5.17 5.07
CA TYR A 158 -12.90 -6.20 4.64
C TYR A 158 -13.42 -7.04 5.82
N PRO A 159 -14.64 -7.62 5.78
CA PRO A 159 -15.28 -8.31 6.90
C PRO A 159 -14.46 -9.40 7.60
N THR A 160 -13.56 -10.07 6.88
CA THR A 160 -12.75 -11.17 7.45
C THR A 160 -11.46 -10.70 8.12
N LYS A 161 -11.16 -9.39 8.07
CA LYS A 161 -9.92 -8.85 8.64
C LYS A 161 -10.05 -8.66 10.16
N ASN A 162 -8.93 -8.57 10.85
CA ASN A 162 -8.87 -8.34 12.29
C ASN A 162 -9.43 -6.96 12.74
N MET A 163 -9.54 -6.02 11.82
CA MET A 163 -10.30 -4.79 11.95
C MET A 163 -11.15 -4.61 10.70
N THR A 164 -12.43 -4.26 10.83
CA THR A 164 -13.34 -4.16 9.69
C THR A 164 -14.30 -2.99 9.82
N SER A 165 -14.67 -2.41 8.66
CA SER A 165 -15.78 -1.46 8.50
C SER A 165 -16.88 -2.04 7.58
N GLY A 166 -16.93 -3.37 7.39
CA GLY A 166 -17.74 -4.03 6.39
C GLY A 166 -17.01 -4.08 5.04
N GLU A 167 -16.81 -2.96 4.42
CA GLU A 167 -15.93 -2.75 3.26
C GLU A 167 -15.06 -1.53 3.51
N GLY A 168 -13.87 -1.50 2.96
CA GLY A 168 -12.96 -0.37 3.09
C GLY A 168 -11.49 -0.75 3.09
N GLY A 169 -10.67 0.29 3.19
CA GLY A 169 -9.23 0.19 3.38
C GLY A 169 -8.66 1.49 3.91
N MET A 170 -7.46 1.41 4.43
CA MET A 170 -6.67 2.55 4.86
C MET A 170 -5.28 2.45 4.26
N VAL A 171 -4.73 3.56 3.81
CA VAL A 171 -3.37 3.60 3.27
C VAL A 171 -2.56 4.62 4.04
N SER A 172 -1.50 4.19 4.71
CA SER A 172 -0.49 5.09 5.28
C SER A 172 0.52 5.46 4.20
N VAL A 173 0.95 6.72 4.18
CA VAL A 173 1.82 7.25 3.12
C VAL A 173 3.02 8.01 3.69
N ALA A 174 4.18 7.83 3.06
CA ALA A 174 5.44 8.36 3.57
C ALA A 174 5.64 9.85 3.31
N THR A 175 5.04 10.39 2.27
CA THR A 175 5.29 11.77 1.83
C THR A 175 4.00 12.54 1.54
N PRO A 176 4.01 13.86 1.73
CA PRO A 176 2.87 14.71 1.35
C PRO A 176 2.50 14.63 -0.13
N GLU A 177 3.47 14.35 -1.01
CA GLU A 177 3.22 14.23 -2.45
C GLU A 177 2.39 12.99 -2.75
N ILE A 178 2.75 11.82 -2.18
CA ILE A 178 1.96 10.59 -2.32
C ILE A 178 0.56 10.79 -1.73
N GLU A 179 0.45 11.45 -0.56
CA GLU A 179 -0.84 11.78 0.05
C GLU A 179 -1.72 12.60 -0.90
N ARG A 180 -1.17 13.68 -1.45
CA ARG A 180 -1.89 14.58 -2.36
C ARG A 180 -2.41 13.81 -3.59
N LEU A 181 -1.53 13.03 -4.24
CA LEU A 181 -1.91 12.25 -5.42
C LEU A 181 -2.97 11.19 -5.10
N MET A 182 -2.85 10.49 -3.97
CA MET A 182 -3.85 9.53 -3.54
C MET A 182 -5.22 10.17 -3.31
N ARG A 183 -5.25 11.35 -2.68
CA ARG A 183 -6.50 12.08 -2.45
C ARG A 183 -7.13 12.55 -3.75
N LEU A 184 -6.33 12.96 -4.74
CA LEU A 184 -6.82 13.30 -6.08
C LEU A 184 -7.38 12.07 -6.80
N TYR A 185 -6.62 10.99 -6.90
CA TYR A 185 -7.06 9.76 -7.56
C TYR A 185 -8.31 9.16 -6.92
N ARG A 186 -8.39 9.15 -5.60
CA ARG A 186 -9.55 8.71 -4.83
C ARG A 186 -10.83 9.50 -5.13
N ASN A 187 -10.69 10.73 -5.56
CA ASN A 187 -11.79 11.68 -5.76
C ASN A 187 -11.92 12.12 -7.22
N GLN A 188 -11.88 11.18 -8.17
CA GLN A 188 -12.06 11.49 -9.59
C GLN A 188 -11.06 12.52 -10.15
N GLY A 189 -9.91 12.66 -9.54
CA GLY A 189 -8.90 13.66 -9.91
C GLY A 189 -9.23 15.09 -9.49
N MET A 190 -10.22 15.28 -8.62
CA MET A 190 -10.65 16.62 -8.18
C MET A 190 -9.94 17.07 -6.91
N GLU A 191 -9.25 18.21 -6.98
CA GLU A 191 -8.78 18.95 -5.80
C GLU A 191 -9.90 19.81 -5.19
N ARG A 192 -10.77 20.38 -6.03
CA ARG A 192 -11.96 21.15 -5.66
C ARG A 192 -13.13 20.67 -6.48
N GLN A 193 -14.33 20.91 -6.00
CA GLN A 193 -15.56 20.55 -6.71
C GLN A 193 -15.54 21.07 -8.16
N TYR A 194 -15.72 20.14 -9.11
CA TYR A 194 -15.71 20.39 -10.57
C TYR A 194 -14.37 20.86 -11.16
N HIS A 195 -13.26 20.74 -10.42
CA HIS A 195 -11.93 21.06 -10.93
C HIS A 195 -11.03 19.83 -10.88
N ASN A 196 -10.94 19.13 -12.01
CA ASN A 196 -10.14 17.91 -12.16
C ASN A 196 -8.73 18.27 -12.65
N GLU A 197 -7.70 17.84 -11.92
CA GLU A 197 -6.29 18.05 -12.28
C GLU A 197 -5.68 16.84 -13.01
N VAL A 198 -6.18 15.65 -12.69
CA VAL A 198 -5.70 14.39 -13.24
C VAL A 198 -6.90 13.48 -13.54
N VAL A 199 -6.66 12.41 -14.30
CA VAL A 199 -7.63 11.33 -14.44
C VAL A 199 -7.67 10.56 -13.11
N GLY A 200 -8.81 10.54 -12.43
CA GLY A 200 -9.01 9.84 -11.17
C GLY A 200 -10.00 8.68 -11.28
N PHE A 201 -10.30 8.04 -10.15
CA PHE A 201 -11.13 6.84 -10.05
C PHE A 201 -12.33 7.05 -9.12
#